data_8cd9a17a9702976f00c319645e09972e
#
_entry.id   8cd9a17a9702976f00c319645e09972e
#
_cell.length_a   1.000
_cell.length_b   1.000
_cell.length_c   1.000
_cell.angle_alpha   90.00
_cell.angle_beta   90.00
_cell.angle_gamma   90.00
#
_symmetry.space_group_name_H-M   'P 1'
#
loop_
_entity.id
_entity.type
_entity.pdbx_description
1 polymer ?
#
loop_
_entity_poly.entity_id
_entity_poly.type
_entity_poly.pdbx_seq_one_letter_code
_entity_poly.pdbx_strand_id
1 'polypeptide(L)'
;MKFPKTVNTYCPKCKKHTEHLVKQAKRKGRSSAHPLSQSQRRFKRKMDGYGSFPRPKPTGEGKPTKKVDLRLLCKQCNKMHTKKGFRAGKFELTAE
;
A
#
# COMPACT_ATOMS: atom_id res chain seq x y z
N MET A 1 11.78 -3.68 13.13
CA MET A 1 11.48 -2.31 13.57
C MET A 1 10.18 -2.31 14.35
N LYS A 2 10.17 -1.68 15.49
CA LYS A 2 8.97 -1.55 16.33
C LYS A 2 8.40 -0.14 16.19
N PHE A 3 7.09 -0.03 16.12
CA PHE A 3 6.40 1.25 16.01
C PHE A 3 5.25 1.30 17.00
N PRO A 4 5.03 2.41 17.72
CA PRO A 4 3.96 2.48 18.72
C PRO A 4 2.57 2.46 18.07
N LYS A 5 1.62 1.87 18.78
CA LYS A 5 0.21 1.83 18.35
C LYS A 5 -0.51 3.17 18.47
N THR A 6 -0.01 4.05 19.32
CA THR A 6 -0.59 5.39 19.52
C THR A 6 0.49 6.44 19.31
N VAL A 7 0.15 7.47 18.55
CA VAL A 7 1.07 8.56 18.22
C VAL A 7 0.32 9.88 18.31
N ASN A 8 0.99 10.90 18.86
CA ASN A 8 0.45 12.24 18.88
C ASN A 8 0.93 13.00 17.65
N THR A 9 0.02 13.34 16.76
CA THR A 9 0.35 14.00 15.49
C THR A 9 -0.76 14.95 15.05
N TYR A 10 -0.48 15.77 14.04
CA TYR A 10 -1.42 16.75 13.53
C TYR A 10 -2.58 16.08 12.81
N CYS A 11 -3.81 16.45 13.16
CA CYS A 11 -5.02 16.02 12.50
C CYS A 11 -5.51 17.09 11.52
N PRO A 12 -5.62 16.78 10.22
CA PRO A 12 -6.07 17.78 9.24
C PRO A 12 -7.50 18.28 9.45
N LYS A 13 -8.38 17.44 10.01
CA LYS A 13 -9.76 17.81 10.29
C LYS A 13 -9.90 18.64 11.56
N CYS A 14 -9.21 18.22 12.62
CA CYS A 14 -9.24 18.95 13.90
C CYS A 14 -8.33 20.20 13.88
N LYS A 15 -7.41 20.27 12.92
CA LYS A 15 -6.42 21.35 12.76
C LYS A 15 -5.56 21.58 14.00
N LYS A 16 -5.30 20.52 14.76
CA LYS A 16 -4.46 20.52 15.95
C LYS A 16 -3.83 19.16 16.14
N HIS A 17 -2.81 19.10 16.99
CA HIS A 17 -2.21 17.83 17.37
C HIS A 17 -3.15 17.03 18.28
N THR A 18 -3.45 15.81 17.89
CA THR A 18 -4.32 14.91 18.66
C THR A 18 -3.71 13.52 18.69
N GLU A 19 -4.15 12.70 19.62
CA GLU A 19 -3.73 11.31 19.71
C GLU A 19 -4.34 10.49 18.58
N HIS A 20 -3.52 9.73 17.89
CA HIS A 20 -3.95 8.88 16.78
C HIS A 20 -3.64 7.41 17.06
N LEU A 21 -4.56 6.56 16.68
CA LEU A 21 -4.33 5.11 16.68
C LEU A 21 -3.71 4.71 15.34
N VAL A 22 -2.57 4.02 15.40
CA VAL A 22 -1.86 3.57 14.21
C VAL A 22 -2.38 2.20 13.80
N LYS A 23 -2.75 2.07 12.53
CA LYS A 23 -3.15 0.80 11.93
C LYS A 23 -2.30 0.55 10.69
N GLN A 24 -1.85 -0.69 10.52
CA GLN A 24 -1.18 -1.10 9.31
C GLN A 24 -2.21 -1.55 8.29
N ALA A 25 -2.23 -0.88 7.13
CA ALA A 25 -3.16 -1.25 6.07
C ALA A 25 -2.71 -2.53 5.39
N LYS A 26 -3.67 -3.45 5.18
CA LYS A 26 -3.43 -4.66 4.42
C LYS A 26 -3.26 -4.31 2.95
N ARG A 27 -2.24 -4.84 2.32
CA ARG A 27 -2.00 -4.60 0.90
C ARG A 27 -3.05 -5.28 0.06
N LYS A 28 -3.59 -4.53 -0.89
CA LYS A 28 -4.45 -5.10 -1.92
C LYS A 28 -3.61 -5.89 -2.91
N GLY A 29 -4.02 -7.10 -3.21
CA GLY A 29 -3.39 -7.90 -4.24
C GLY A 29 -3.58 -7.28 -5.62
N ARG A 30 -2.77 -7.74 -6.57
CA ARG A 30 -2.92 -7.32 -7.97
C ARG A 30 -4.28 -7.78 -8.49
N SER A 31 -5.07 -6.87 -9.04
CA SER A 31 -6.33 -7.23 -9.67
C SER A 31 -6.06 -7.94 -11.00
N SER A 32 -6.77 -9.04 -11.23
CA SER A 32 -6.72 -9.72 -12.52
C SER A 32 -7.92 -9.26 -13.36
N ALA A 33 -7.65 -8.78 -14.57
CA ALA A 33 -8.70 -8.41 -15.49
C ALA A 33 -9.32 -9.65 -16.13
N HIS A 34 -10.62 -9.57 -16.44
CA HIS A 34 -11.30 -10.66 -17.14
C HIS A 34 -10.66 -10.87 -18.53
N PRO A 35 -10.26 -12.10 -18.90
CA PRO A 35 -9.54 -12.35 -20.15
C PRO A 35 -10.30 -11.92 -21.42
N LEU A 36 -11.62 -11.91 -21.36
CA LEU A 36 -12.47 -11.54 -22.50
C LEU A 36 -12.89 -10.07 -22.49
N SER A 37 -12.39 -9.26 -21.54
CA SER A 37 -12.71 -7.84 -21.52
C SER A 37 -12.11 -7.13 -22.74
N GLN A 38 -12.74 -6.04 -23.17
CA GLN A 38 -12.32 -5.33 -24.38
C GLN A 38 -10.87 -4.80 -24.24
N SER A 39 -10.49 -4.33 -23.06
CA SER A 39 -9.13 -3.86 -22.81
C SER A 39 -8.10 -4.96 -22.99
N GLN A 40 -8.39 -6.17 -22.50
CA GLN A 40 -7.49 -7.31 -22.64
C GLN A 40 -7.39 -7.80 -24.07
N ARG A 41 -8.50 -7.82 -24.82
CA ARG A 41 -8.49 -8.20 -26.23
C ARG A 41 -7.70 -7.20 -27.08
N ARG A 42 -7.86 -5.91 -26.81
CA ARG A 42 -7.10 -4.85 -27.49
C ARG A 42 -5.61 -4.97 -27.22
N PHE A 43 -5.26 -5.19 -25.96
CA PHE A 43 -3.88 -5.36 -25.55
C PHE A 43 -3.24 -6.56 -26.25
N LYS A 44 -3.93 -7.70 -26.29
CA LYS A 44 -3.46 -8.91 -26.98
C LYS A 44 -3.19 -8.64 -28.47
N ARG A 45 -4.10 -7.95 -29.14
CA ARG A 45 -3.93 -7.61 -30.55
C ARG A 45 -2.71 -6.72 -30.80
N LYS A 46 -2.47 -5.75 -29.91
CA LYS A 46 -1.32 -4.85 -30.00
C LYS A 46 0.00 -5.55 -29.76
N MET A 47 -0.02 -6.59 -28.96
CA MET A 47 1.20 -7.31 -28.60
C MET A 47 1.52 -8.49 -29.53
N ASP A 48 0.67 -8.76 -30.52
CA ASP A 48 0.96 -9.77 -31.51
C ASP A 48 2.22 -9.40 -32.29
N GLY A 49 3.10 -10.38 -32.49
CA GLY A 49 4.40 -10.17 -33.14
C GLY A 49 5.56 -9.86 -32.19
N TYR A 50 5.28 -9.59 -30.91
CA TYR A 50 6.32 -9.33 -29.91
C TYR A 50 6.51 -10.54 -29.02
N GLY A 51 6.86 -11.68 -29.59
CA GLY A 51 6.99 -12.93 -28.87
C GLY A 51 8.14 -13.00 -27.87
N SER A 52 9.15 -12.12 -28.02
CA SER A 52 10.29 -12.06 -27.12
C SER A 52 10.07 -11.21 -25.87
N PHE A 53 8.90 -10.64 -25.70
CA PHE A 53 8.58 -9.81 -24.53
C PHE A 53 7.56 -10.53 -23.63
N PRO A 54 8.02 -11.36 -22.68
CA PRO A 54 7.10 -12.02 -21.75
C PRO A 54 6.44 -11.00 -20.84
N ARG A 55 5.13 -11.13 -20.64
CA ARG A 55 4.35 -10.23 -19.80
C ARG A 55 4.47 -10.48 -18.31
N PRO A 56 4.53 -11.73 -17.84
CA PRO A 56 4.83 -11.97 -16.44
C PRO A 56 6.25 -11.53 -16.14
N LYS A 57 6.44 -10.80 -15.06
CA LYS A 57 7.80 -10.48 -14.61
C LYS A 57 8.52 -11.77 -14.25
N PRO A 58 9.80 -11.91 -14.60
CA PRO A 58 10.58 -13.08 -14.20
C PRO A 58 10.57 -13.24 -12.68
N THR A 59 10.54 -14.48 -12.24
CA THR A 59 10.58 -14.82 -10.81
C THR A 59 11.91 -14.34 -10.22
N GLY A 60 11.86 -13.70 -9.05
CA GLY A 60 13.04 -13.18 -8.37
C GLY A 60 13.36 -11.72 -8.65
N GLU A 61 12.69 -11.09 -9.60
CA GLU A 61 12.81 -9.65 -9.79
C GLU A 61 11.82 -8.91 -8.90
N GLY A 62 12.31 -7.96 -8.14
CA GLY A 62 11.53 -7.14 -7.25
C GLY A 62 12.39 -6.60 -6.14
N LYS A 63 11.86 -5.64 -5.42
CA LYS A 63 12.57 -5.08 -4.27
C LYS A 63 12.51 -6.04 -3.09
N PRO A 64 13.61 -6.18 -2.33
CA PRO A 64 13.64 -7.07 -1.16
C PRO A 64 12.71 -6.60 -0.04
N THR A 65 12.43 -5.29 0.03
CA THR A 65 11.54 -4.71 1.03
C THR A 65 10.43 -3.92 0.36
N LYS A 66 9.27 -3.85 1.02
CA LYS A 66 8.12 -3.07 0.58
C LYS A 66 7.85 -1.93 1.54
N LYS A 67 7.35 -0.81 1.04
CA LYS A 67 6.97 0.31 1.90
C LYS A 67 5.82 -0.09 2.82
N VAL A 68 5.94 0.27 4.09
CA VAL A 68 4.89 0.04 5.08
C VAL A 68 3.81 1.10 4.91
N ASP A 69 2.55 0.67 4.81
CA ASP A 69 1.41 1.59 4.70
C ASP A 69 0.73 1.70 6.06
N LEU A 70 0.93 2.84 6.72
CA LEU A 70 0.32 3.13 8.01
C LEU A 70 -0.83 4.09 7.85
N ARG A 71 -1.92 3.81 8.53
CA ARG A 71 -3.09 4.65 8.61
C ARG A 71 -3.25 5.16 10.03
N LEU A 72 -3.42 6.48 10.16
CA LEU A 72 -3.56 7.15 11.46
C LEU A 72 -5.02 7.51 11.65
N LEU A 73 -5.64 6.95 12.69
CA LEU A 73 -7.02 7.23 13.06
C LEU A 73 -7.06 8.22 14.22
N CYS A 74 -7.58 9.41 13.98
CA CYS A 74 -7.76 10.41 15.04
C CYS A 74 -8.81 9.93 16.05
N LYS A 75 -8.47 9.95 17.33
CA LYS A 75 -9.40 9.55 18.39
C LYS A 75 -10.55 10.55 18.61
N GLN A 76 -10.36 11.80 18.24
CA GLN A 76 -11.38 12.86 18.45
C GLN A 76 -12.41 12.92 17.33
N CYS A 77 -11.97 12.98 16.07
CA CYS A 77 -12.86 13.12 14.93
C CYS A 77 -13.09 11.82 14.14
N ASN A 78 -12.39 10.75 14.50
CA ASN A 78 -12.45 9.44 13.84
C ASN A 78 -12.12 9.47 12.34
N LYS A 79 -11.40 10.49 11.90
CA LYS A 79 -10.94 10.56 10.51
C LYS A 79 -9.58 9.89 10.37
N MET A 80 -9.44 9.08 9.34
CA MET A 80 -8.17 8.44 9.01
C MET A 80 -7.40 9.27 8.00
N HIS A 81 -6.10 9.32 8.16
CA HIS A 81 -5.19 9.85 7.16
C HIS A 81 -3.93 8.98 7.09
N THR A 82 -3.17 9.13 6.04
CA THR A 82 -1.99 8.32 5.81
C THR A 82 -0.73 9.00 6.32
N LYS A 83 0.26 8.20 6.68
CA LYS A 83 1.61 8.64 6.96
C LYS A 83 2.50 8.28 5.78
N LYS A 84 3.52 9.10 5.50
CA LYS A 84 4.52 8.79 4.47
C LYS A 84 5.10 7.40 4.73
N GLY A 85 5.07 6.56 3.70
CA GLY A 85 5.58 5.20 3.78
C GLY A 85 7.10 5.15 3.91
N PHE A 86 7.59 4.15 4.60
CA PHE A 86 9.02 3.88 4.75
C PHE A 86 9.28 2.39 4.57
N ARG A 87 10.53 2.04 4.27
CA ARG A 87 10.91 0.65 4.05
C ARG A 87 11.43 0.03 5.33
N ALA A 88 10.97 -1.18 5.62
CA ALA A 88 11.43 -1.94 6.77
C ALA A 88 11.46 -3.42 6.41
N GLY A 89 12.52 -4.13 6.79
CA GLY A 89 12.62 -5.57 6.60
C GLY A 89 11.64 -6.32 7.49
N LYS A 90 11.51 -5.89 8.74
CA LYS A 90 10.55 -6.42 9.71
C LYS A 90 9.86 -5.25 10.41
N PHE A 91 8.54 -5.32 10.51
CA PHE A 91 7.74 -4.27 11.12
C PHE A 91 6.73 -4.84 12.10
N GLU A 92 6.68 -4.27 13.29
CA GLU A 92 5.75 -4.68 14.35
C GLU A 92 5.14 -3.45 15.02
N LEU A 93 3.86 -3.51 15.31
CA LEU A 93 3.18 -2.50 16.14
C LEU A 93 3.21 -2.95 17.59
N THR A 94 3.76 -2.09 18.46
CA THR A 94 3.86 -2.36 19.89
C THR A 94 2.83 -1.53 20.65
N ALA A 95 2.49 -1.97 21.88
CA ALA A 95 1.48 -1.29 22.70
C ALA A 95 1.93 0.07 23.25
N GLU A 96 3.21 0.35 23.23
CA GLU A 96 3.78 1.61 23.74
C GLU A 96 3.80 2.71 22.67
#